data_a02a2fb36135911c5a10a7680aeeff3d
#
_entry.id   a02a2fb36135911c5a10a7680aeeff3d
#
_cell.length_a   1.000
_cell.length_b   1.000
_cell.length_c   1.000
_cell.angle_alpha   90.00
_cell.angle_beta   90.00
_cell.angle_gamma   90.00
#
_symmetry.space_group_name_H-M   'P 1'
#
loop_
_entity.id
_entity.type
_entity.pdbx_description
1 polymer ?
#
loop_
_entity_poly.entity_id
_entity_poly.type
_entity_poly.pdbx_seq_one_letter_code
_entity_poly.pdbx_strand_id
1 'polypeptide(L)'
;RQMCIRDSISETLLAPDFPTGGEVLYDPRAIEDIYNTGRGGVKVRARWRYDKKENLIEIYEIPYTTTTEAIMDKVAELIKAGKVKEISDMRDETDLSGLKLTIDLKRGADPDKLMQKLFKATTLQDTASCNFNVLIGGMPRVMGVRELLDEWCAWRTESVKRRVYFVLKKRQDKLHLLKGLKKILLDIDKAIKIIRETEKEADVVPNLMIGFGIDQIQAEYVAEIKLRNINREYILKRVEETASLEAEIEDLEDTLARPSRIRKIIV
;
A
#
# COMPACT_ATOMS: atom_id res chain seq x y z
N ARG A 1 18.38 -14.37 18.27
CA ARG A 1 17.09 -14.04 17.61
C ARG A 1 17.11 -12.68 16.88
N GLN A 2 17.78 -11.64 17.42
CA GLN A 2 17.88 -10.32 16.73
C GLN A 2 18.77 -10.34 15.48
N MET A 3 19.85 -11.10 15.48
CA MET A 3 20.71 -11.29 14.29
C MET A 3 19.95 -11.97 13.14
N CYS A 4 19.19 -13.02 13.39
CA CYS A 4 18.43 -13.73 12.33
C CYS A 4 17.40 -12.86 11.58
N ILE A 5 16.82 -11.84 12.22
CA ILE A 5 15.85 -10.94 11.55
C ILE A 5 16.55 -9.94 10.64
N ARG A 6 17.73 -9.44 11.04
CA ARG A 6 18.55 -8.54 10.21
C ARG A 6 19.02 -9.26 8.93
N ASP A 7 19.57 -10.45 9.10
CA ASP A 7 20.06 -11.27 7.99
C ASP A 7 18.93 -11.54 6.99
N SER A 8 17.74 -11.87 7.48
CA SER A 8 16.54 -12.13 6.67
C SER A 8 16.04 -10.90 5.88
N ILE A 9 16.14 -9.68 6.44
CA ILE A 9 15.79 -8.45 5.72
C ILE A 9 16.82 -8.16 4.63
N SER A 10 18.10 -8.26 4.95
CA SER A 10 19.21 -8.01 4.02
C SER A 10 19.25 -9.03 2.87
N GLU A 11 18.83 -10.27 3.11
CA GLU A 11 18.69 -11.30 2.06
C GLU A 11 17.54 -10.99 1.08
N THR A 12 16.48 -10.35 1.56
CA THR A 12 15.30 -10.02 0.74
C THR A 12 15.42 -8.66 0.06
N LEU A 13 15.94 -7.65 0.78
CA LEU A 13 16.14 -6.29 0.31
C LEU A 13 17.63 -6.04 0.11
N LEU A 14 18.14 -6.37 -1.08
CA LEU A 14 19.57 -6.27 -1.37
C LEU A 14 20.04 -4.82 -1.44
N ALA A 15 19.30 -3.95 -2.12
CA ALA A 15 19.59 -2.53 -2.28
C ALA A 15 18.33 -1.77 -2.71
N PRO A 16 18.27 -0.43 -2.55
CA PRO A 16 17.22 0.37 -3.14
C PRO A 16 17.33 0.35 -4.68
N ASP A 17 16.19 0.43 -5.35
CA ASP A 17 16.06 0.62 -6.79
C ASP A 17 15.61 2.06 -7.11
N PHE A 18 15.82 2.47 -8.36
CA PHE A 18 15.55 3.84 -8.80
C PHE A 18 14.68 3.86 -10.06
N PRO A 19 13.78 4.85 -10.22
CA PRO A 19 12.87 4.94 -11.38
C PRO A 19 13.59 5.04 -12.72
N THR A 20 14.79 5.64 -12.76
CA THR A 20 15.63 5.79 -13.95
C THR A 20 16.56 4.62 -14.21
N GLY A 21 16.47 3.57 -13.38
CA GLY A 21 17.38 2.42 -13.44
C GLY A 21 18.78 2.76 -12.92
N GLY A 22 19.78 2.26 -13.61
CA GLY A 22 21.17 2.37 -13.24
C GLY A 22 21.72 1.13 -12.54
N GLU A 23 23.01 1.10 -12.32
CA GLU A 23 23.71 0.03 -11.65
C GLU A 23 24.16 0.50 -10.27
N VAL A 24 23.67 -0.16 -9.22
CA VAL A 24 24.10 0.11 -7.84
C VAL A 24 25.48 -0.50 -7.60
N LEU A 25 26.45 0.32 -7.22
CA LEU A 25 27.73 -0.16 -6.74
C LEU A 25 27.57 -0.65 -5.29
N TYR A 26 27.37 -1.95 -5.16
CA TYR A 26 27.00 -2.59 -3.90
C TYR A 26 28.13 -2.51 -2.87
N ASP A 27 27.87 -1.81 -1.78
CA ASP A 27 28.71 -1.79 -0.57
C ASP A 27 27.85 -2.29 0.59
N PRO A 28 28.12 -3.51 1.11
CA PRO A 28 27.33 -4.10 2.20
C PRO A 28 27.26 -3.23 3.45
N ARG A 29 28.36 -2.54 3.79
CA ARG A 29 28.40 -1.69 4.99
C ARG A 29 27.54 -0.44 4.82
N ALA A 30 27.62 0.22 3.67
CA ALA A 30 26.83 1.39 3.36
C ALA A 30 25.31 1.05 3.34
N ILE A 31 24.93 -0.10 2.79
CA ILE A 31 23.54 -0.57 2.79
C ILE A 31 23.07 -0.91 4.21
N GLU A 32 23.90 -1.59 5.00
CA GLU A 32 23.57 -1.90 6.38
C GLU A 32 23.37 -0.63 7.22
N ASP A 33 24.21 0.38 7.06
CA ASP A 33 24.07 1.67 7.74
C ASP A 33 22.76 2.38 7.36
N ILE A 34 22.41 2.39 6.06
CA ILE A 34 21.15 2.96 5.57
C ILE A 34 19.95 2.21 6.16
N TYR A 35 19.99 0.88 6.18
CA TYR A 35 18.89 0.07 6.70
C TYR A 35 18.74 0.15 8.21
N ASN A 36 19.81 0.42 8.94
CA ASN A 36 19.77 0.61 10.38
C ASN A 36 19.33 2.02 10.78
N THR A 37 19.80 3.05 10.06
CA THR A 37 19.63 4.45 10.48
C THR A 37 18.61 5.23 9.66
N GLY A 38 18.23 4.72 8.48
CA GLY A 38 17.42 5.43 7.50
C GLY A 38 18.15 6.55 6.77
N ARG A 39 19.49 6.66 6.93
CA ARG A 39 20.33 7.69 6.28
C ARG A 39 21.58 7.08 5.70
N GLY A 40 22.04 7.64 4.59
CA GLY A 40 23.29 7.25 3.95
C GLY A 40 23.31 7.57 2.49
N GLY A 41 24.30 7.06 1.76
CA GLY A 41 24.44 7.27 0.33
C GLY A 41 24.76 5.97 -0.40
N VAL A 42 24.11 5.79 -1.55
CA VAL A 42 24.32 4.66 -2.44
C VAL A 42 24.91 5.18 -3.74
N LYS A 43 26.04 4.62 -4.17
CA LYS A 43 26.64 4.98 -5.46
C LYS A 43 25.89 4.27 -6.57
N VAL A 44 25.39 5.06 -7.52
CA VAL A 44 24.67 4.60 -8.70
C VAL A 44 25.44 5.01 -9.95
N ARG A 45 25.53 4.11 -10.92
CA ARG A 45 26.23 4.30 -12.18
C ARG A 45 25.27 4.11 -13.34
N ALA A 46 25.43 4.91 -14.39
CA ALA A 46 24.71 4.77 -15.64
C ALA A 46 24.99 3.41 -16.30
N ARG A 47 23.99 2.84 -16.93
CA ARG A 47 24.16 1.64 -17.78
C ARG A 47 24.33 2.06 -19.23
N TRP A 48 25.25 1.40 -19.89
CA TRP A 48 25.65 1.73 -21.24
C TRP A 48 26.00 0.47 -22.03
N ARG A 49 26.01 0.62 -23.34
CA ARG A 49 26.50 -0.41 -24.29
C ARG A 49 27.30 0.23 -25.40
N TYR A 50 28.22 -0.52 -25.97
CA TYR A 50 29.01 -0.07 -27.12
C TYR A 50 28.54 -0.74 -28.39
N ASP A 51 28.14 0.07 -29.39
CA ASP A 51 27.88 -0.39 -30.75
C ASP A 51 29.14 -0.30 -31.57
N LYS A 52 29.71 -1.48 -31.94
CA LYS A 52 30.92 -1.57 -32.73
C LYS A 52 30.73 -1.16 -34.19
N LYS A 53 29.52 -1.28 -34.74
CA LYS A 53 29.24 -0.97 -36.15
C LYS A 53 29.22 0.53 -36.37
N GLU A 54 28.52 1.23 -35.52
CA GLU A 54 28.36 2.67 -35.54
C GLU A 54 29.49 3.41 -34.83
N ASN A 55 30.34 2.68 -34.07
CA ASN A 55 31.42 3.21 -33.23
C ASN A 55 30.92 4.26 -32.22
N LEU A 56 29.83 3.93 -31.53
CA LEU A 56 29.18 4.80 -30.56
C LEU A 56 28.89 4.10 -29.23
N ILE A 57 28.75 4.89 -28.18
CA ILE A 57 28.28 4.46 -26.88
C ILE A 57 26.82 4.90 -26.73
N GLU A 58 25.95 3.99 -26.38
CA GLU A 58 24.57 4.27 -26.00
C GLU A 58 24.43 4.13 -24.48
N ILE A 59 23.97 5.19 -23.81
CA ILE A 59 23.61 5.20 -22.40
C ILE A 59 22.08 5.14 -22.34
N TYR A 60 21.54 4.10 -21.69
CA TYR A 60 20.10 3.82 -21.66
C TYR A 60 19.50 3.85 -20.25
N GLU A 61 20.32 3.96 -19.20
CA GLU A 61 19.90 4.21 -17.83
C GLU A 61 20.89 5.17 -17.17
N ILE A 62 20.39 6.13 -16.41
CA ILE A 62 21.20 7.14 -15.72
C ILE A 62 20.85 7.19 -14.24
N PRO A 63 21.75 7.66 -13.34
CA PRO A 63 21.42 7.89 -11.95
C PRO A 63 20.22 8.83 -11.80
N TYR A 64 19.34 8.53 -10.85
CA TYR A 64 18.13 9.33 -10.54
C TYR A 64 18.46 10.78 -10.12
N THR A 65 19.68 11.03 -9.70
CA THR A 65 20.17 12.34 -9.21
C THR A 65 20.51 13.33 -10.33
N THR A 66 20.44 12.91 -11.59
CA THR A 66 20.90 13.72 -12.75
C THR A 66 19.92 13.66 -13.92
N THR A 67 20.14 14.50 -14.92
CA THR A 67 19.39 14.54 -16.18
C THR A 67 20.32 14.40 -17.38
N THR A 68 19.76 14.06 -18.55
CA THR A 68 20.54 13.96 -19.80
C THR A 68 21.22 15.28 -20.14
N GLU A 69 20.53 16.41 -19.99
CA GLU A 69 21.07 17.74 -20.26
C GLU A 69 22.27 18.05 -19.34
N ALA A 70 22.14 17.78 -18.03
CA ALA A 70 23.24 18.04 -17.09
C ALA A 70 24.48 17.20 -17.40
N ILE A 71 24.28 15.95 -17.87
CA ILE A 71 25.38 15.08 -18.32
C ILE A 71 26.03 15.66 -19.58
N MET A 72 25.20 16.06 -20.57
CA MET A 72 25.70 16.63 -21.83
C MET A 72 26.49 17.92 -21.62
N ASP A 73 25.98 18.83 -20.80
CA ASP A 73 26.67 20.06 -20.46
C ASP A 73 28.03 19.79 -19.79
N LYS A 74 28.05 18.83 -18.87
CA LYS A 74 29.30 18.47 -18.17
C LYS A 74 30.31 17.83 -19.11
N VAL A 75 29.87 16.97 -20.03
CA VAL A 75 30.75 16.39 -21.06
C VAL A 75 31.26 17.46 -22.01
N ALA A 76 30.43 18.43 -22.43
CA ALA A 76 30.83 19.54 -23.28
C ALA A 76 31.90 20.42 -22.59
N GLU A 77 31.76 20.69 -21.29
CA GLU A 77 32.79 21.35 -20.50
C GLU A 77 34.14 20.60 -20.52
N LEU A 78 34.10 19.27 -20.35
CA LEU A 78 35.30 18.43 -20.37
C LEU A 78 35.98 18.41 -21.74
N ILE A 79 35.20 18.44 -22.82
CA ILE A 79 35.73 18.55 -24.20
C ILE A 79 36.39 19.91 -24.41
N LYS A 80 35.69 21.01 -24.02
CA LYS A 80 36.26 22.38 -24.10
C LYS A 80 37.53 22.54 -23.28
N ALA A 81 37.61 21.90 -22.12
CA ALA A 81 38.79 21.91 -21.27
C ALA A 81 39.93 20.98 -21.78
N GLY A 82 39.72 20.27 -22.87
CA GLY A 82 40.71 19.35 -23.47
C GLY A 82 40.97 18.07 -22.64
N LYS A 83 40.13 17.79 -21.64
CA LYS A 83 40.24 16.60 -20.77
C LYS A 83 39.72 15.32 -21.44
N VAL A 84 38.75 15.47 -22.34
CA VAL A 84 38.16 14.39 -23.12
C VAL A 84 38.31 14.76 -24.60
N LYS A 85 39.07 13.95 -25.35
CA LYS A 85 39.38 14.18 -26.78
C LYS A 85 38.79 13.07 -27.66
N GLU A 86 38.32 12.01 -27.03
CA GLU A 86 37.88 10.77 -27.69
C GLU A 86 36.47 10.90 -28.29
N ILE A 87 35.68 11.89 -27.87
CA ILE A 87 34.31 12.13 -28.32
C ILE A 87 34.31 12.95 -29.62
N SER A 88 33.53 12.54 -30.60
CA SER A 88 33.25 13.24 -31.85
C SER A 88 32.00 14.10 -31.73
N ASP A 89 30.91 13.49 -31.31
CA ASP A 89 29.60 14.13 -31.13
C ASP A 89 28.82 13.48 -30.00
N MET A 90 27.77 14.15 -29.52
CA MET A 90 26.88 13.64 -28.50
C MET A 90 25.44 14.12 -28.73
N ARG A 91 24.48 13.19 -28.72
CA ARG A 91 23.08 13.46 -29.04
C ARG A 91 22.16 12.81 -27.99
N ASP A 92 21.10 13.52 -27.64
CA ASP A 92 19.96 12.93 -26.91
C ASP A 92 18.95 12.41 -27.93
N GLU A 93 18.81 11.09 -28.03
CA GLU A 93 17.89 10.37 -28.91
C GLU A 93 16.76 9.73 -28.10
N THR A 94 16.48 10.26 -26.91
CA THR A 94 15.40 9.77 -26.03
C THR A 94 14.05 9.91 -26.73
N ASP A 95 13.31 8.80 -26.77
CA ASP A 95 11.99 8.72 -27.38
C ASP A 95 10.99 7.93 -26.50
N LEU A 96 9.84 7.56 -27.07
CA LEU A 96 8.81 6.77 -26.38
C LEU A 96 9.28 5.36 -25.97
N SER A 97 10.37 4.86 -26.55
CA SER A 97 10.95 3.54 -26.22
C SER A 97 11.86 3.60 -24.99
N GLY A 98 12.27 4.79 -24.58
CA GLY A 98 13.09 4.99 -23.40
C GLY A 98 14.22 6.01 -23.56
N LEU A 99 15.02 6.15 -22.52
CA LEU A 99 16.20 7.02 -22.50
C LEU A 99 17.28 6.47 -23.44
N LYS A 100 17.82 7.34 -24.31
CA LYS A 100 18.91 7.02 -25.21
C LYS A 100 19.82 8.24 -25.41
N LEU A 101 20.92 8.28 -24.66
CA LEU A 101 21.99 9.27 -24.86
C LEU A 101 23.13 8.62 -25.65
N THR A 102 23.39 9.12 -26.83
CA THR A 102 24.36 8.58 -27.78
C THR A 102 25.63 9.41 -27.82
N ILE A 103 26.78 8.77 -27.71
CA ILE A 103 28.11 9.38 -27.75
C ILE A 103 28.90 8.76 -28.91
N ASP A 104 29.17 9.54 -29.98
CA ASP A 104 29.97 9.11 -31.10
C ASP A 104 31.47 9.20 -30.77
N LEU A 105 32.21 8.14 -31.07
CA LEU A 105 33.63 8.05 -30.78
C LEU A 105 34.50 8.40 -31.99
N LYS A 106 35.61 9.02 -31.71
CA LYS A 106 36.68 9.15 -32.74
C LYS A 106 37.32 7.78 -32.98
N ARG A 107 37.85 7.61 -34.20
CA ARG A 107 38.55 6.36 -34.57
C ARG A 107 39.71 6.07 -33.63
N GLY A 108 39.77 4.82 -33.13
CA GLY A 108 40.82 4.37 -32.20
C GLY A 108 40.57 4.73 -30.73
N ALA A 109 39.45 5.35 -30.40
CA ALA A 109 39.08 5.58 -29.01
C ALA A 109 38.66 4.24 -28.33
N ASP A 110 39.09 4.07 -27.06
CA ASP A 110 38.73 2.93 -26.25
C ASP A 110 37.49 3.30 -25.44
N PRO A 111 36.33 2.64 -25.70
CA PRO A 111 35.07 2.99 -25.03
C PRO A 111 35.10 2.76 -23.51
N ASP A 112 35.74 1.69 -23.04
CA ASP A 112 35.81 1.39 -21.61
C ASP A 112 36.64 2.42 -20.85
N LYS A 113 37.78 2.82 -21.39
CA LYS A 113 38.63 3.87 -20.78
C LYS A 113 37.94 5.21 -20.78
N LEU A 114 37.19 5.54 -21.84
CA LEU A 114 36.41 6.77 -21.91
C LEU A 114 35.31 6.76 -20.83
N MET A 115 34.53 5.67 -20.74
CA MET A 115 33.47 5.58 -19.74
C MET A 115 34.02 5.65 -18.31
N GLN A 116 35.17 5.04 -18.01
CA GLN A 116 35.82 5.20 -16.71
C GLN A 116 36.22 6.64 -16.39
N LYS A 117 36.64 7.43 -17.40
CA LYS A 117 36.90 8.87 -17.23
C LYS A 117 35.62 9.65 -16.97
N LEU A 118 34.56 9.35 -17.75
CA LEU A 118 33.27 10.01 -17.61
C LEU A 118 32.61 9.71 -16.25
N PHE A 119 32.66 8.49 -15.77
CA PHE A 119 32.17 8.11 -14.44
C PHE A 119 32.87 8.89 -13.31
N LYS A 120 34.12 9.25 -13.46
CA LYS A 120 34.87 10.04 -12.46
C LYS A 120 34.63 11.53 -12.56
N ALA A 121 34.30 12.03 -13.74
CA ALA A 121 34.29 13.45 -14.04
C ALA A 121 32.88 14.04 -14.27
N THR A 122 31.87 13.19 -14.36
CA THR A 122 30.46 13.57 -14.59
C THR A 122 29.51 12.86 -13.64
N THR A 123 28.24 13.23 -13.68
CA THR A 123 27.16 12.62 -12.90
C THR A 123 26.64 11.29 -13.50
N LEU A 124 27.35 10.72 -14.51
CA LEU A 124 27.10 9.33 -14.96
C LEU A 124 27.38 8.30 -13.88
N GLN A 125 28.15 8.67 -12.86
CA GLN A 125 28.22 7.98 -11.57
C GLN A 125 28.05 9.02 -10.48
N ASP A 126 27.07 8.80 -9.64
CA ASP A 126 26.74 9.74 -8.55
C ASP A 126 26.29 9.00 -7.30
N THR A 127 26.21 9.73 -6.19
CA THR A 127 25.74 9.19 -4.92
C THR A 127 24.31 9.62 -4.66
N ALA A 128 23.39 8.66 -4.71
CA ALA A 128 22.01 8.87 -4.31
C ALA A 128 21.91 8.86 -2.76
N SER A 129 21.55 10.00 -2.20
CA SER A 129 21.37 10.15 -0.76
C SER A 129 20.05 9.55 -0.32
N CYS A 130 20.08 8.61 0.61
CA CYS A 130 18.93 8.03 1.25
C CYS A 130 18.58 8.78 2.53
N ASN A 131 17.29 9.11 2.69
CA ASN A 131 16.75 9.69 3.90
C ASN A 131 15.30 9.20 4.07
N PHE A 132 15.11 8.16 4.88
CA PHE A 132 13.82 7.51 5.10
C PHE A 132 12.99 8.31 6.12
N ASN A 133 12.55 9.47 5.69
CA ASN A 133 11.74 10.37 6.50
C ASN A 133 10.26 10.06 6.27
N VAL A 134 9.57 9.63 7.33
CA VAL A 134 8.16 9.20 7.31
C VAL A 134 7.36 9.90 8.39
N LEU A 135 6.04 9.94 8.21
CA LEU A 135 5.11 10.51 9.19
C LEU A 135 4.55 9.40 10.09
N ILE A 136 4.85 9.46 11.38
CA ILE A 136 4.27 8.57 12.39
C ILE A 136 3.41 9.41 13.34
N GLY A 137 2.11 9.15 13.34
CA GLY A 137 1.17 9.95 14.14
C GLY A 137 1.17 11.45 13.79
N GLY A 138 1.47 11.80 12.54
CA GLY A 138 1.56 13.18 12.06
C GLY A 138 2.93 13.86 12.30
N MET A 139 3.86 13.20 12.98
CA MET A 139 5.21 13.73 13.24
C MET A 139 6.25 13.09 12.31
N PRO A 140 7.16 13.89 11.70
CA PRO A 140 8.22 13.35 10.86
C PRO A 140 9.27 12.65 11.71
N ARG A 141 9.67 11.45 11.28
CA ARG A 141 10.76 10.67 11.88
C ARG A 141 11.62 10.05 10.78
N VAL A 142 12.92 10.05 11.00
CA VAL A 142 13.86 9.27 10.17
C VAL A 142 14.07 7.93 10.85
N MET A 143 13.82 6.84 10.11
CA MET A 143 13.77 5.49 10.66
C MET A 143 14.49 4.51 9.75
N GLY A 144 15.11 3.50 10.34
CA GLY A 144 15.65 2.35 9.61
C GLY A 144 14.54 1.45 9.06
N VAL A 145 14.89 0.59 8.11
CA VAL A 145 13.93 -0.30 7.43
C VAL A 145 13.17 -1.18 8.42
N ARG A 146 13.86 -1.71 9.43
CA ARG A 146 13.22 -2.55 10.46
C ARG A 146 12.17 -1.78 11.24
N GLU A 147 12.50 -0.57 11.70
CA GLU A 147 11.57 0.27 12.45
C GLU A 147 10.36 0.64 11.60
N LEU A 148 10.57 0.95 10.31
CA LEU A 148 9.49 1.20 9.36
C LEU A 148 8.53 0.01 9.22
N LEU A 149 9.08 -1.21 9.12
CA LEU A 149 8.28 -2.43 9.05
C LEU A 149 7.52 -2.71 10.35
N ASP A 150 8.15 -2.50 11.50
CA ASP A 150 7.51 -2.67 12.80
C ASP A 150 6.34 -1.69 12.98
N GLU A 151 6.53 -0.41 12.65
CA GLU A 151 5.47 0.61 12.69
C GLU A 151 4.34 0.31 11.69
N TRP A 152 4.69 -0.14 10.48
CA TRP A 152 3.68 -0.55 9.49
C TRP A 152 2.86 -1.73 9.98
N CYS A 153 3.49 -2.75 10.59
CA CYS A 153 2.81 -3.91 11.14
C CYS A 153 1.85 -3.52 12.27
N ALA A 154 2.28 -2.61 13.15
CA ALA A 154 1.46 -2.09 14.23
C ALA A 154 0.24 -1.33 13.67
N TRP A 155 0.45 -0.39 12.78
CA TRP A 155 -0.61 0.36 12.11
C TRP A 155 -1.58 -0.54 11.33
N ARG A 156 -1.05 -1.52 10.60
CA ARG A 156 -1.87 -2.47 9.83
C ARG A 156 -2.73 -3.35 10.72
N THR A 157 -2.16 -3.81 11.84
CA THR A 157 -2.88 -4.59 12.85
C THR A 157 -4.08 -3.82 13.39
N GLU A 158 -3.87 -2.57 13.79
CA GLU A 158 -4.96 -1.72 14.27
C GLU A 158 -6.00 -1.39 13.18
N SER A 159 -5.55 -1.22 11.94
CA SER A 159 -6.45 -0.99 10.80
C SER A 159 -7.34 -2.21 10.52
N VAL A 160 -6.79 -3.43 10.61
CA VAL A 160 -7.55 -4.67 10.46
C VAL A 160 -8.54 -4.83 11.60
N LYS A 161 -8.13 -4.61 12.85
CA LYS A 161 -9.02 -4.65 14.01
C LYS A 161 -10.21 -3.70 13.86
N ARG A 162 -9.96 -2.43 13.50
CA ARG A 162 -11.04 -1.44 13.28
C ARG A 162 -11.99 -1.85 12.17
N ARG A 163 -11.49 -2.41 11.07
CA ARG A 163 -12.32 -2.91 9.98
C ARG A 163 -13.21 -4.08 10.44
N VAL A 164 -12.63 -5.06 11.14
CA VAL A 164 -13.36 -6.22 11.64
C VAL A 164 -14.41 -5.78 12.67
N TYR A 165 -14.06 -4.89 13.59
CA TYR A 165 -14.98 -4.33 14.57
C TYR A 165 -16.16 -3.59 13.90
N PHE A 166 -15.91 -2.80 12.88
CA PHE A 166 -16.96 -2.12 12.14
C PHE A 166 -17.95 -3.11 11.47
N VAL A 167 -17.42 -4.16 10.85
CA VAL A 167 -18.26 -5.20 10.24
C VAL A 167 -19.04 -5.95 11.33
N LEU A 168 -18.39 -6.33 12.41
CA LEU A 168 -19.02 -6.98 13.56
C LEU A 168 -20.19 -6.14 14.09
N LYS A 169 -19.97 -4.86 14.36
CA LYS A 169 -21.01 -3.96 14.83
C LYS A 169 -22.21 -3.92 13.90
N LYS A 170 -21.98 -3.77 12.59
CA LYS A 170 -23.06 -3.82 11.59
C LYS A 170 -23.85 -5.15 11.61
N ARG A 171 -23.16 -6.28 11.79
CA ARG A 171 -23.82 -7.59 11.87
C ARG A 171 -24.62 -7.75 13.15
N GLN A 172 -24.08 -7.29 14.27
CA GLN A 172 -24.78 -7.28 15.57
C GLN A 172 -26.03 -6.41 15.51
N ASP A 173 -25.95 -5.20 14.98
CA ASP A 173 -27.10 -4.29 14.83
C ASP A 173 -28.20 -4.94 13.97
N LYS A 174 -27.82 -5.58 12.86
CA LYS A 174 -28.76 -6.29 12.00
C LYS A 174 -29.40 -7.50 12.69
N LEU A 175 -28.58 -8.29 13.41
CA LEU A 175 -29.07 -9.44 14.19
C LEU A 175 -30.06 -8.98 15.27
N HIS A 176 -29.76 -7.86 15.93
CA HIS A 176 -30.64 -7.26 16.92
C HIS A 176 -32.03 -6.95 16.37
N LEU A 177 -32.10 -6.33 15.20
CA LEU A 177 -33.38 -6.06 14.50
C LEU A 177 -34.12 -7.35 14.16
N LEU A 178 -33.42 -8.36 13.62
CA LEU A 178 -34.02 -9.63 13.24
C LEU A 178 -34.53 -10.43 14.45
N LYS A 179 -33.86 -10.32 15.61
CA LYS A 179 -34.34 -10.93 16.86
C LYS A 179 -35.66 -10.30 17.34
N GLY A 180 -35.81 -8.98 17.20
CA GLY A 180 -37.08 -8.30 17.46
C GLY A 180 -38.18 -8.75 16.49
N LEU A 181 -37.86 -8.77 15.20
CA LEU A 181 -38.78 -9.26 14.17
C LEU A 181 -39.25 -10.69 14.44
N LYS A 182 -38.33 -11.61 14.83
CA LYS A 182 -38.66 -13.00 15.14
C LYS A 182 -39.75 -13.11 16.23
N LYS A 183 -39.68 -12.27 17.27
CA LYS A 183 -40.68 -12.26 18.33
C LYS A 183 -42.09 -11.89 17.80
N ILE A 184 -42.16 -10.95 16.90
CA ILE A 184 -43.42 -10.48 16.31
C ILE A 184 -43.98 -11.49 15.31
N LEU A 185 -43.09 -12.16 14.53
CA LEU A 185 -43.50 -13.18 13.57
C LEU A 185 -44.10 -14.43 14.25
N LEU A 186 -43.86 -14.63 15.53
CA LEU A 186 -44.53 -15.69 16.30
C LEU A 186 -46.02 -15.40 16.57
N ASP A 187 -46.42 -14.12 16.57
CA ASP A 187 -47.81 -13.71 16.77
C ASP A 187 -48.13 -12.43 15.98
N ILE A 188 -48.22 -12.59 14.66
CA ILE A 188 -48.45 -11.48 13.72
C ILE A 188 -49.82 -10.86 13.94
N ASP A 189 -50.84 -11.67 14.25
CA ASP A 189 -52.21 -11.19 14.47
C ASP A 189 -52.28 -10.22 15.62
N LYS A 190 -51.55 -10.51 16.69
CA LYS A 190 -51.40 -9.63 17.85
C LYS A 190 -50.71 -8.31 17.45
N ALA A 191 -49.67 -8.34 16.62
CA ALA A 191 -49.01 -7.13 16.15
C ALA A 191 -49.94 -6.25 15.31
N ILE A 192 -50.65 -6.84 14.37
CA ILE A 192 -51.65 -6.14 13.51
C ILE A 192 -52.75 -5.56 14.39
N LYS A 193 -53.22 -6.31 15.41
CA LYS A 193 -54.25 -5.84 16.32
C LYS A 193 -53.75 -4.63 17.13
N ILE A 194 -52.56 -4.67 17.69
CA ILE A 194 -51.98 -3.52 18.41
C ILE A 194 -51.91 -2.29 17.52
N ILE A 195 -51.40 -2.41 16.31
CA ILE A 195 -51.26 -1.28 15.37
C ILE A 195 -52.64 -0.70 15.04
N ARG A 196 -53.64 -1.56 14.79
CA ARG A 196 -54.98 -1.16 14.36
C ARG A 196 -55.82 -0.54 15.47
N GLU A 197 -55.64 -0.98 16.71
CA GLU A 197 -56.35 -0.50 17.91
C GLU A 197 -55.67 0.73 18.54
N THR A 198 -54.45 1.11 18.11
CA THR A 198 -53.79 2.30 18.60
C THR A 198 -54.36 3.55 17.95
N GLU A 199 -54.87 4.50 18.76
CA GLU A 199 -55.53 5.72 18.25
C GLU A 199 -54.57 6.73 17.64
N LYS A 200 -53.34 6.85 18.20
CA LYS A 200 -52.34 7.83 17.76
C LYS A 200 -51.13 7.14 17.20
N GLU A 201 -50.61 7.62 16.08
CA GLU A 201 -49.42 7.10 15.42
C GLU A 201 -48.18 7.07 16.37
N ALA A 202 -48.04 8.09 17.20
CA ALA A 202 -46.92 8.18 18.15
C ALA A 202 -46.92 7.07 19.21
N ASP A 203 -48.07 6.45 19.48
CA ASP A 203 -48.24 5.42 20.53
C ASP A 203 -48.01 4.00 19.96
N VAL A 204 -47.89 3.84 18.64
CA VAL A 204 -47.72 2.51 17.98
C VAL A 204 -46.43 1.84 18.44
N VAL A 205 -45.32 2.55 18.40
CA VAL A 205 -44.01 2.03 18.81
C VAL A 205 -43.98 1.64 20.30
N PRO A 206 -44.42 2.51 21.24
CA PRO A 206 -44.54 2.15 22.67
C PRO A 206 -45.42 0.92 22.92
N ASN A 207 -46.56 0.83 22.23
CA ASN A 207 -47.48 -0.32 22.38
C ASN A 207 -46.89 -1.63 21.86
N LEU A 208 -46.15 -1.61 20.77
CA LEU A 208 -45.42 -2.76 20.26
C LEU A 208 -44.27 -3.17 21.23
N MET A 209 -43.57 -2.22 21.82
CA MET A 209 -42.52 -2.48 22.82
C MET A 209 -43.11 -3.25 24.03
N ILE A 210 -44.23 -2.79 24.56
CA ILE A 210 -44.88 -3.40 25.72
C ILE A 210 -45.47 -4.76 25.32
N GLY A 211 -46.14 -4.84 24.19
CA GLY A 211 -46.84 -6.05 23.72
C GLY A 211 -45.92 -7.24 23.47
N PHE A 212 -44.66 -7.01 23.02
CA PHE A 212 -43.75 -8.06 22.60
C PHE A 212 -42.43 -8.10 23.43
N GLY A 213 -42.26 -7.17 24.35
CA GLY A 213 -41.02 -7.08 25.14
C GLY A 213 -39.79 -6.86 24.27
N ILE A 214 -39.90 -5.90 23.31
CA ILE A 214 -38.84 -5.48 22.42
C ILE A 214 -38.48 -4.03 22.72
N ASP A 215 -37.27 -3.60 22.27
CA ASP A 215 -36.84 -2.21 22.41
C ASP A 215 -37.37 -1.32 21.29
N GLN A 216 -37.14 -0.02 21.45
CA GLN A 216 -37.63 1.01 20.53
C GLN A 216 -37.12 0.79 19.11
N ILE A 217 -35.82 0.48 18.91
CA ILE A 217 -35.19 0.30 17.59
C ILE A 217 -35.82 -0.91 16.87
N GLN A 218 -36.08 -1.98 17.60
CA GLN A 218 -36.75 -3.18 17.10
C GLN A 218 -38.21 -2.89 16.75
N ALA A 219 -38.92 -2.12 17.60
CA ALA A 219 -40.34 -1.78 17.37
C ALA A 219 -40.49 -0.83 16.17
N GLU A 220 -39.64 0.17 16.01
CA GLU A 220 -39.61 1.05 14.84
C GLU A 220 -39.34 0.26 13.57
N TYR A 221 -38.34 -0.63 13.55
CA TYR A 221 -38.04 -1.48 12.39
C TYR A 221 -39.26 -2.34 11.98
N VAL A 222 -39.98 -2.84 12.95
CA VAL A 222 -41.18 -3.67 12.67
C VAL A 222 -42.34 -2.84 12.18
N ALA A 223 -42.60 -1.66 12.73
CA ALA A 223 -43.66 -0.75 12.31
C ALA A 223 -43.49 -0.30 10.86
N GLU A 224 -42.26 -0.23 10.37
CA GLU A 224 -41.94 0.13 8.97
C GLU A 224 -42.04 -1.03 7.98
N ILE A 225 -42.28 -2.26 8.44
CA ILE A 225 -42.39 -3.42 7.54
C ILE A 225 -43.59 -3.30 6.65
N LYS A 226 -43.36 -3.37 5.33
CA LYS A 226 -44.44 -3.39 4.34
C LYS A 226 -45.31 -4.67 4.48
N LEU A 227 -46.60 -4.53 4.50
CA LEU A 227 -47.55 -5.65 4.62
C LEU A 227 -47.25 -6.81 3.66
N ARG A 228 -46.85 -6.52 2.41
CA ARG A 228 -46.46 -7.54 1.43
C ARG A 228 -45.29 -8.43 1.86
N ASN A 229 -44.47 -7.95 2.82
CA ASN A 229 -43.30 -8.67 3.33
C ASN A 229 -43.66 -9.57 4.52
N ILE A 230 -44.93 -9.58 4.98
CA ILE A 230 -45.43 -10.43 6.06
C ILE A 230 -45.99 -11.72 5.45
N ASN A 231 -45.16 -12.43 4.67
CA ASN A 231 -45.54 -13.73 4.11
C ASN A 231 -44.60 -14.82 4.61
N ARG A 232 -45.01 -16.08 4.47
CA ARG A 232 -44.29 -17.24 4.98
C ARG A 232 -42.86 -17.35 4.42
N GLU A 233 -42.69 -17.05 3.14
CA GLU A 233 -41.36 -17.09 2.49
C GLU A 233 -40.40 -16.06 3.08
N TYR A 234 -40.85 -14.83 3.26
CA TYR A 234 -40.08 -13.77 3.89
C TYR A 234 -39.64 -14.13 5.31
N ILE A 235 -40.59 -14.71 6.09
CA ILE A 235 -40.33 -15.16 7.46
C ILE A 235 -39.21 -16.20 7.50
N LEU A 236 -39.36 -17.27 6.68
CA LEU A 236 -38.37 -18.35 6.63
C LEU A 236 -36.98 -17.83 6.22
N LYS A 237 -36.90 -16.96 5.22
CA LYS A 237 -35.68 -16.33 4.77
C LYS A 237 -35.03 -15.50 5.88
N ARG A 238 -35.77 -14.79 6.73
CA ARG A 238 -35.24 -14.02 7.84
C ARG A 238 -34.76 -14.90 8.99
N VAL A 239 -35.38 -16.04 9.22
CA VAL A 239 -34.93 -17.01 10.21
C VAL A 239 -33.59 -17.64 9.79
N GLU A 240 -33.45 -18.03 8.53
CA GLU A 240 -32.20 -18.55 7.96
C GLU A 240 -31.09 -17.48 8.03
N GLU A 241 -31.41 -16.24 7.68
CA GLU A 241 -30.47 -15.12 7.75
C GLU A 241 -29.98 -14.88 9.18
N THR A 242 -30.84 -15.08 10.19
CA THR A 242 -30.48 -14.94 11.61
C THR A 242 -29.40 -15.96 12.01
N ALA A 243 -29.57 -17.22 11.62
CA ALA A 243 -28.59 -18.28 11.91
C ALA A 243 -27.23 -18.01 11.23
N SER A 244 -27.26 -17.55 9.97
CA SER A 244 -26.05 -17.18 9.23
C SER A 244 -25.31 -16.00 9.89
N LEU A 245 -26.07 -14.98 10.33
CA LEU A 245 -25.49 -13.82 11.02
C LEU A 245 -24.88 -14.19 12.37
N GLU A 246 -25.49 -15.09 13.13
CA GLU A 246 -24.93 -15.56 14.40
C GLU A 246 -23.58 -16.25 14.19
N ALA A 247 -23.46 -17.12 13.17
CA ALA A 247 -22.18 -17.75 12.83
C ALA A 247 -21.12 -16.74 12.33
N GLU A 248 -21.53 -15.75 11.51
CA GLU A 248 -20.62 -14.68 11.05
C GLU A 248 -20.11 -13.83 12.23
N ILE A 249 -20.97 -13.51 13.20
CA ILE A 249 -20.59 -12.73 14.38
C ILE A 249 -19.60 -13.50 15.24
N GLU A 250 -19.83 -14.79 15.49
CA GLU A 250 -18.91 -15.65 16.24
C GLU A 250 -17.53 -15.70 15.57
N ASP A 251 -17.48 -15.84 14.24
CA ASP A 251 -16.21 -15.84 13.48
C ASP A 251 -15.46 -14.50 13.57
N LEU A 252 -16.19 -13.38 13.51
CA LEU A 252 -15.61 -12.04 13.64
C LEU A 252 -15.11 -11.77 15.07
N GLU A 253 -15.84 -12.19 16.09
CA GLU A 253 -15.45 -12.07 17.49
C GLU A 253 -14.20 -12.93 17.79
N ASP A 254 -14.15 -14.16 17.27
CA ASP A 254 -12.98 -15.02 17.35
C ASP A 254 -11.78 -14.41 16.62
N THR A 255 -12.00 -13.75 15.47
CA THR A 255 -10.95 -13.04 14.74
C THR A 255 -10.35 -11.90 15.57
N LEU A 256 -11.17 -11.13 16.29
CA LEU A 256 -10.70 -10.05 17.17
C LEU A 256 -9.97 -10.60 18.41
N ALA A 257 -10.42 -11.71 18.95
CA ALA A 257 -9.84 -12.33 20.14
C ALA A 257 -8.47 -12.98 19.88
N ARG A 258 -8.20 -13.45 18.65
CA ARG A 258 -6.98 -14.20 18.31
C ARG A 258 -5.99 -13.42 17.44
N PRO A 259 -4.87 -12.92 17.99
CA PRO A 259 -3.85 -12.21 17.22
C PRO A 259 -3.31 -13.00 16.03
N SER A 260 -3.30 -14.34 16.11
CA SER A 260 -2.87 -15.21 15.02
C SER A 260 -3.78 -15.13 13.78
N ARG A 261 -5.10 -14.94 13.97
CA ARG A 261 -6.04 -14.74 12.86
C ARG A 261 -5.84 -13.38 12.19
N ILE A 262 -5.61 -12.34 12.98
CA ILE A 262 -5.30 -11.01 12.45
C ILE A 262 -4.02 -11.04 11.61
N ARG A 263 -2.97 -11.74 12.10
CA ARG A 263 -1.73 -11.92 11.32
C ARG A 263 -1.96 -12.61 9.99
N LYS A 264 -2.80 -13.66 9.93
CA LYS A 264 -3.15 -14.34 8.67
C LYS A 264 -3.88 -13.44 7.67
N ILE A 265 -4.59 -12.42 8.14
CA ILE A 265 -5.26 -11.44 7.26
C ILE A 265 -4.26 -10.41 6.72
N ILE A 266 -3.17 -10.17 7.44
CA ILE A 266 -2.14 -9.19 7.05
C ILE A 266 -1.18 -9.77 6.03
N VAL A 267 -0.81 -11.04 6.16
CA VAL A 267 0.02 -11.81 5.22
C VAL A 267 -0.81 -12.24 4.02
#